data_ee7442c953cf86e6e3523b07a473d4e4
#
_entry.id   ee7442c953cf86e6e3523b07a473d4e4
#
_cell.length_a   1.000
_cell.length_b   1.000
_cell.length_c   1.000
_cell.angle_alpha   90.00
_cell.angle_beta   90.00
_cell.angle_gamma   90.00
#
_symmetry.space_group_name_H-M   'P 1'
#
loop_
_entity.id
_entity.type
_entity.pdbx_description
1 polymer ?
#
loop_
_entity_poly.entity_id
_entity_poly.type
_entity_poly.pdbx_seq_one_letter_code
_entity_poly.pdbx_strand_id
1 'polypeptide(L)'
;MAITQPQFDALIQRLEKFAHQQPALYKLCVALLAMLGYAYIFTILALLLAILGLLVAMVISTGRLNGYMIKFAILILVPTFIVLKSLWVHFPPPTGLELRQQDVPRLFELVDELTLKLEAPRFHHILLTEEFSAGVTQRPRLGIFGWQQNYLRVGLPLMQALSPEQLRAVLAHELGHLSGNHSRFAGWIYRVRQIYVQILERLQQSNHGGSSVLFQNFFNWYAPFFYAYSFVLARMDEYEADRCAAALAGAQNVAEALINTTISARFLHNSFWPNIDKQVIHQVEPPATIYTDLVKALAAGIPADEATIWLDRALAQKTDLDDTHPCLTDRLSALGYLKGKPKQLPLPADIKISAAQEFLESKFKQFLADFDHTWKQEMETPWRQRYAYAKEAQNQLKILEKKAKTQQLTPEDAWDHAAWTAEFKGNEAAIPLLREILTTAPAHPSTHFLLGQILLEKNELSGIGHIEKAMEKDPEKVLPGCELIYAFFKEQGQIEKAKAYQARAQQHYELLLIAQQERSFVQESDTFLPHDLPSPALEPLRQLVSRYTQVKEVYLVRKRVIYFPEKPFYVLGIKLRRTWYKFQSSDSDQQFFNQFVSEVKLPGQAYVILLNSQEKNFKNLEQILREIQGAAIYKHEG
;
A
#
# COMPACT_ATOMS: atom_id res chain seq x y z
N MET A 1 15.70 18.69 -8.95
CA MET A 1 16.16 18.16 -7.63
C MET A 1 14.93 17.82 -6.83
N ALA A 2 14.79 16.59 -6.40
CA ALA A 2 13.72 16.20 -5.46
C ALA A 2 13.95 16.93 -4.14
N ILE A 3 12.89 17.47 -3.55
CA ILE A 3 12.94 18.12 -2.25
C ILE A 3 13.22 17.05 -1.18
N THR A 4 14.16 17.30 -0.26
CA THR A 4 14.45 16.35 0.82
C THR A 4 13.35 16.38 1.89
N GLN A 5 13.17 15.30 2.65
CA GLN A 5 12.15 15.24 3.71
C GLN A 5 12.25 16.42 4.71
N PRO A 6 13.43 16.81 5.23
CA PRO A 6 13.54 17.98 6.09
C PRO A 6 13.12 19.30 5.42
N GLN A 7 13.39 19.44 4.11
CA GLN A 7 12.96 20.61 3.35
C GLN A 7 11.44 20.61 3.14
N PHE A 8 10.85 19.45 2.92
CA PHE A 8 9.42 19.27 2.80
C PHE A 8 8.70 19.60 4.11
N ASP A 9 9.19 19.10 5.24
CA ASP A 9 8.67 19.38 6.58
C ASP A 9 8.73 20.89 6.91
N ALA A 10 9.87 21.52 6.61
CA ALA A 10 10.03 22.97 6.79
C ALA A 10 9.08 23.77 5.89
N LEU A 11 8.80 23.27 4.67
CA LEU A 11 7.82 23.87 3.78
C LEU A 11 6.41 23.78 4.38
N ILE A 12 5.97 22.61 4.85
CA ILE A 12 4.65 22.44 5.49
C ILE A 12 4.49 23.40 6.66
N GLN A 13 5.46 23.48 7.57
CA GLN A 13 5.38 24.39 8.73
C GLN A 13 5.26 25.88 8.32
N ARG A 14 5.93 26.29 7.25
CA ARG A 14 5.78 27.66 6.70
C ARG A 14 4.40 27.87 6.08
N LEU A 15 3.91 26.87 5.36
CA LEU A 15 2.60 26.92 4.73
C LEU A 15 1.46 26.93 5.74
N GLU A 16 1.58 26.21 6.85
CA GLU A 16 0.60 26.27 7.94
C GLU A 16 0.50 27.66 8.55
N LYS A 17 1.64 28.30 8.83
CA LYS A 17 1.67 29.70 9.31
C LYS A 17 1.04 30.66 8.30
N PHE A 18 1.37 30.49 7.00
CA PHE A 18 0.81 31.29 5.92
C PHE A 18 -0.70 31.09 5.78
N ALA A 19 -1.15 29.84 5.79
CA ALA A 19 -2.56 29.47 5.70
C ALA A 19 -3.38 30.05 6.87
N HIS A 20 -2.82 30.03 8.08
CA HIS A 20 -3.47 30.60 9.26
C HIS A 20 -3.55 32.16 9.21
N GLN A 21 -2.48 32.81 8.72
CA GLN A 21 -2.42 34.27 8.65
C GLN A 21 -3.25 34.87 7.52
N GLN A 22 -3.24 34.18 6.35
CA GLN A 22 -3.86 34.69 5.11
C GLN A 22 -4.62 33.58 4.36
N PRO A 23 -5.71 33.04 4.91
CA PRO A 23 -6.39 31.87 4.39
C PRO A 23 -6.92 32.04 2.95
N ALA A 24 -7.41 33.24 2.59
CA ALA A 24 -7.92 33.52 1.24
C ALA A 24 -6.79 33.49 0.18
N LEU A 25 -5.66 34.16 0.49
CA LEU A 25 -4.50 34.17 -0.40
C LEU A 25 -3.87 32.77 -0.52
N TYR A 26 -3.83 32.04 0.59
CA TYR A 26 -3.37 30.66 0.59
C TYR A 26 -4.19 29.77 -0.36
N LYS A 27 -5.53 29.84 -0.28
CA LYS A 27 -6.43 29.10 -1.18
C LYS A 27 -6.23 29.50 -2.65
N LEU A 28 -6.00 30.78 -2.93
CA LEU A 28 -5.67 31.24 -4.28
C LEU A 28 -4.36 30.61 -4.78
N CYS A 29 -3.32 30.53 -3.95
CA CYS A 29 -2.06 29.87 -4.32
C CYS A 29 -2.26 28.39 -4.63
N VAL A 30 -3.06 27.67 -3.82
CA VAL A 30 -3.39 26.27 -4.08
C VAL A 30 -4.13 26.12 -5.42
N ALA A 31 -5.09 27.01 -5.70
CA ALA A 31 -5.84 27.00 -6.98
C ALA A 31 -4.90 27.26 -8.18
N LEU A 32 -4.00 28.23 -8.07
CA LEU A 32 -3.04 28.54 -9.13
C LEU A 32 -2.08 27.38 -9.39
N LEU A 33 -1.62 26.70 -8.32
CA LEU A 33 -0.80 25.50 -8.47
C LEU A 33 -1.59 24.37 -9.15
N ALA A 34 -2.83 24.12 -8.75
CA ALA A 34 -3.68 23.11 -9.40
C ALA A 34 -3.87 23.44 -10.91
N MET A 35 -4.16 24.71 -11.23
CA MET A 35 -4.29 25.17 -12.62
C MET A 35 -2.99 25.05 -13.39
N LEU A 36 -1.83 25.26 -12.79
CA LEU A 36 -0.52 25.11 -13.44
C LEU A 36 -0.30 23.67 -13.91
N GLY A 37 -0.65 22.68 -13.09
CA GLY A 37 -0.56 21.27 -13.48
C GLY A 37 -1.46 20.94 -14.68
N TYR A 38 -2.70 21.40 -14.68
CA TYR A 38 -3.58 21.24 -15.86
C TYR A 38 -3.07 22.01 -17.08
N ALA A 39 -2.63 23.26 -16.91
CA ALA A 39 -2.10 24.06 -18.01
C ALA A 39 -0.91 23.37 -18.68
N TYR A 40 -0.03 22.76 -17.90
CA TYR A 40 1.09 21.98 -18.45
C TYR A 40 0.61 20.80 -19.29
N ILE A 41 -0.32 19.98 -18.74
CA ILE A 41 -0.86 18.80 -19.46
C ILE A 41 -1.54 19.22 -20.76
N PHE A 42 -2.41 20.23 -20.71
CA PHE A 42 -3.12 20.71 -21.90
C PHE A 42 -2.20 21.39 -22.92
N THR A 43 -1.14 22.08 -22.47
CA THR A 43 -0.15 22.68 -23.38
C THR A 43 0.61 21.59 -24.15
N ILE A 44 1.07 20.54 -23.46
CA ILE A 44 1.73 19.41 -24.13
C ILE A 44 0.77 18.73 -25.10
N LEU A 45 -0.48 18.49 -24.69
CA LEU A 45 -1.49 17.88 -25.57
C LEU A 45 -1.77 18.76 -26.81
N ALA A 46 -1.94 20.07 -26.63
CA ALA A 46 -2.16 21.01 -27.73
C ALA A 46 -0.95 21.05 -28.69
N LEU A 47 0.27 21.00 -28.16
CA LEU A 47 1.49 20.95 -28.97
C LEU A 47 1.55 19.66 -29.80
N LEU A 48 1.28 18.50 -29.19
CA LEU A 48 1.24 17.22 -29.90
C LEU A 48 0.17 17.19 -30.99
N LEU A 49 -1.02 17.72 -30.72
CA LEU A 49 -2.12 17.81 -31.69
C LEU A 49 -1.78 18.80 -32.81
N ALA A 50 -1.13 19.94 -32.51
CA ALA A 50 -0.67 20.91 -33.52
C ALA A 50 0.37 20.28 -34.46
N ILE A 51 1.35 19.55 -33.93
CA ILE A 51 2.35 18.84 -34.74
C ILE A 51 1.66 17.80 -35.65
N LEU A 52 0.70 17.05 -35.12
CA LEU A 52 -0.06 16.09 -35.91
C LEU A 52 -0.90 16.78 -37.00
N GLY A 53 -1.55 17.91 -36.68
CA GLY A 53 -2.30 18.74 -37.64
C GLY A 53 -1.43 19.28 -38.74
N LEU A 54 -0.21 19.80 -38.43
CA LEU A 54 0.75 20.25 -39.40
C LEU A 54 1.20 19.12 -40.36
N LEU A 55 1.41 17.94 -39.81
CA LEU A 55 1.79 16.76 -40.60
C LEU A 55 0.67 16.35 -41.56
N VAL A 56 -0.58 16.36 -41.12
CA VAL A 56 -1.76 16.11 -41.97
C VAL A 56 -1.88 17.17 -43.06
N ALA A 57 -1.75 18.46 -42.71
CA ALA A 57 -1.78 19.56 -43.67
C ALA A 57 -0.67 19.43 -44.72
N MET A 58 0.55 19.03 -44.33
CA MET A 58 1.67 18.77 -45.24
C MET A 58 1.37 17.61 -46.20
N VAL A 59 0.75 16.51 -45.72
CA VAL A 59 0.34 15.38 -46.57
C VAL A 59 -0.71 15.82 -47.58
N ILE A 60 -1.69 16.60 -47.16
CA ILE A 60 -2.76 17.11 -48.03
C ILE A 60 -2.18 18.06 -49.10
N SER A 61 -1.28 18.98 -48.73
CA SER A 61 -0.71 19.96 -49.64
C SER A 61 0.25 19.35 -50.65
N THR A 62 1.02 18.34 -50.26
CA THR A 62 2.01 17.70 -51.12
C THR A 62 1.47 16.50 -51.90
N GLY A 63 0.34 15.95 -51.52
CA GLY A 63 -0.24 14.72 -52.08
C GLY A 63 0.66 13.48 -51.89
N ARG A 64 1.71 13.58 -51.07
CA ARG A 64 2.72 12.53 -50.90
C ARG A 64 2.80 12.08 -49.45
N LEU A 65 2.61 10.78 -49.23
CA LEU A 65 2.82 10.11 -47.94
C LEU A 65 4.06 9.21 -48.09
N ASN A 66 5.13 9.52 -47.38
CA ASN A 66 6.33 8.69 -47.39
C ASN A 66 6.51 7.93 -46.05
N GLY A 67 7.37 6.89 -46.04
CA GLY A 67 7.59 6.05 -44.87
C GLY A 67 8.14 6.80 -43.64
N TYR A 68 8.85 7.90 -43.81
CA TYR A 68 9.35 8.74 -42.71
C TYR A 68 8.22 9.51 -42.06
N MET A 69 7.26 10.02 -42.85
CA MET A 69 6.08 10.73 -42.33
C MET A 69 5.19 9.79 -41.53
N ILE A 70 5.03 8.55 -41.98
CA ILE A 70 4.28 7.53 -41.24
C ILE A 70 4.96 7.23 -39.91
N LYS A 71 6.27 7.00 -39.87
CA LYS A 71 7.03 6.76 -38.64
C LYS A 71 6.93 7.94 -37.68
N PHE A 72 7.04 9.16 -38.20
CA PHE A 72 6.92 10.38 -37.39
C PHE A 72 5.49 10.56 -36.87
N ALA A 73 4.47 10.27 -37.69
CA ALA A 73 3.07 10.29 -37.24
C ALA A 73 2.84 9.32 -36.09
N ILE A 74 3.34 8.09 -36.18
CA ILE A 74 3.23 7.09 -35.09
C ILE A 74 3.94 7.58 -33.83
N LEU A 75 5.15 8.17 -33.98
CA LEU A 75 5.93 8.72 -32.86
C LEU A 75 5.17 9.81 -32.09
N ILE A 76 4.31 10.58 -32.74
CA ILE A 76 3.50 11.65 -32.12
C ILE A 76 2.12 11.10 -31.66
N LEU A 77 1.50 10.22 -32.42
CA LEU A 77 0.17 9.70 -32.16
C LEU A 77 0.13 8.83 -30.89
N VAL A 78 1.18 8.03 -30.67
CA VAL A 78 1.28 7.17 -29.47
C VAL A 78 1.30 8.01 -28.19
N PRO A 79 2.20 9.00 -27.99
CA PRO A 79 2.15 9.85 -26.80
C PRO A 79 0.85 10.66 -26.69
N THR A 80 0.30 11.15 -27.80
CA THR A 80 -0.99 11.84 -27.81
C THR A 80 -2.11 10.94 -27.27
N PHE A 81 -2.18 9.70 -27.74
CA PHE A 81 -3.15 8.72 -27.27
C PHE A 81 -2.97 8.38 -25.78
N ILE A 82 -1.71 8.22 -25.33
CA ILE A 82 -1.40 7.95 -23.92
C ILE A 82 -1.88 9.10 -23.04
N VAL A 83 -1.59 10.36 -23.43
CA VAL A 83 -2.05 11.54 -22.68
C VAL A 83 -3.57 11.63 -22.66
N LEU A 84 -4.23 11.49 -23.79
CA LEU A 84 -5.70 11.48 -23.88
C LEU A 84 -6.33 10.39 -23.02
N LYS A 85 -5.79 9.16 -23.09
CA LYS A 85 -6.24 8.04 -22.27
C LYS A 85 -6.00 8.28 -20.77
N SER A 86 -4.91 9.00 -20.43
CA SER A 86 -4.60 9.34 -19.03
C SER A 86 -5.54 10.41 -18.47
N LEU A 87 -6.10 11.28 -19.29
CA LEU A 87 -7.14 12.23 -18.89
C LEU A 87 -8.50 11.54 -18.63
N TRP A 88 -8.72 10.37 -19.22
CA TRP A 88 -9.89 9.54 -18.94
C TRP A 88 -9.67 8.71 -17.68
N VAL A 89 -9.65 9.38 -16.54
CA VAL A 89 -9.44 8.75 -15.23
C VAL A 89 -10.69 7.95 -14.85
N HIS A 90 -10.51 6.65 -14.60
CA HIS A 90 -11.58 5.77 -14.14
C HIS A 90 -11.45 5.57 -12.62
N PHE A 91 -12.51 5.94 -11.90
CA PHE A 91 -12.63 5.66 -10.48
C PHE A 91 -13.61 4.49 -10.31
N PRO A 92 -13.17 3.33 -9.75
CA PRO A 92 -14.08 2.25 -9.44
C PRO A 92 -15.13 2.72 -8.43
N PRO A 93 -16.37 2.20 -8.48
CA PRO A 93 -17.35 2.50 -7.45
C PRO A 93 -16.86 1.97 -6.10
N PRO A 94 -17.18 2.65 -5.00
CA PRO A 94 -16.94 2.10 -3.67
C PRO A 94 -17.71 0.80 -3.48
N THR A 95 -17.14 -0.14 -2.73
CA THR A 95 -17.77 -1.41 -2.36
C THR A 95 -18.53 -1.27 -1.05
N GLY A 96 -19.57 -2.08 -0.85
CA GLY A 96 -20.40 -2.10 0.34
C GLY A 96 -21.83 -2.57 0.04
N LEU A 97 -22.59 -2.90 1.07
CA LEU A 97 -23.99 -3.25 0.97
C LEU A 97 -24.81 -1.99 0.77
N GLU A 98 -25.47 -1.85 -0.38
CA GLU A 98 -26.30 -0.68 -0.67
C GLU A 98 -27.57 -0.68 0.18
N LEU A 99 -27.75 0.37 0.97
CA LEU A 99 -28.92 0.58 1.82
C LEU A 99 -30.05 1.27 1.02
N ARG A 100 -31.29 0.84 1.29
CA ARG A 100 -32.47 1.44 0.71
C ARG A 100 -33.27 2.19 1.78
N GLN A 101 -33.85 3.32 1.41
CA GLN A 101 -34.63 4.14 2.34
C GLN A 101 -35.77 3.37 3.04
N GLN A 102 -36.42 2.45 2.33
CA GLN A 102 -37.48 1.61 2.88
C GLN A 102 -37.01 0.63 3.97
N ASP A 103 -35.73 0.25 3.94
CA ASP A 103 -35.13 -0.72 4.87
C ASP A 103 -34.60 -0.05 6.15
N VAL A 104 -34.14 1.20 6.05
CA VAL A 104 -33.51 1.96 7.15
C VAL A 104 -33.93 3.44 7.11
N PRO A 105 -35.23 3.74 7.24
CA PRO A 105 -35.77 5.09 7.05
C PRO A 105 -35.14 6.12 7.97
N ARG A 106 -34.88 5.79 9.24
CA ARG A 106 -34.28 6.73 10.22
C ARG A 106 -32.86 7.16 9.83
N LEU A 107 -32.06 6.27 9.23
CA LEU A 107 -30.73 6.65 8.75
C LEU A 107 -30.84 7.64 7.59
N PHE A 108 -31.77 7.40 6.65
CA PHE A 108 -31.99 8.31 5.54
C PHE A 108 -32.52 9.66 6.02
N GLU A 109 -33.45 9.70 6.97
CA GLU A 109 -33.94 10.94 7.59
C GLU A 109 -32.80 11.74 8.23
N LEU A 110 -31.91 11.09 8.96
CA LEU A 110 -30.73 11.74 9.55
C LEU A 110 -29.79 12.30 8.46
N VAL A 111 -29.48 11.52 7.42
CA VAL A 111 -28.61 11.95 6.32
C VAL A 111 -29.25 13.10 5.53
N ASP A 112 -30.55 13.04 5.24
CA ASP A 112 -31.28 14.10 4.53
C ASP A 112 -31.33 15.40 5.36
N GLU A 113 -31.57 15.30 6.67
CA GLU A 113 -31.54 16.45 7.58
C GLU A 113 -30.17 17.12 7.59
N LEU A 114 -29.09 16.35 7.77
CA LEU A 114 -27.73 16.87 7.77
C LEU A 114 -27.34 17.45 6.41
N THR A 115 -27.71 16.80 5.32
CA THR A 115 -27.49 17.27 3.94
C THR A 115 -28.13 18.62 3.71
N LEU A 116 -29.38 18.79 4.17
CA LEU A 116 -30.11 20.06 4.04
C LEU A 116 -29.45 21.18 4.88
N LYS A 117 -29.14 20.89 6.15
CA LYS A 117 -28.56 21.90 7.07
C LYS A 117 -27.15 22.36 6.66
N LEU A 118 -26.36 21.49 6.03
CA LEU A 118 -25.01 21.76 5.56
C LEU A 118 -24.97 22.27 4.12
N GLU A 119 -26.11 22.36 3.43
CA GLU A 119 -26.20 22.64 1.99
C GLU A 119 -25.28 21.73 1.17
N ALA A 120 -25.12 20.47 1.61
CA ALA A 120 -24.30 19.49 0.96
C ALA A 120 -25.00 18.88 -0.25
N PRO A 121 -24.29 18.35 -1.26
CA PRO A 121 -24.91 17.65 -2.37
C PRO A 121 -25.56 16.34 -1.91
N ARG A 122 -26.72 16.00 -2.47
CA ARG A 122 -27.44 14.76 -2.16
C ARG A 122 -26.59 13.53 -2.49
N PHE A 123 -26.75 12.50 -1.70
CA PHE A 123 -26.15 11.19 -1.95
C PHE A 123 -26.96 10.38 -2.95
N HIS A 124 -26.28 9.71 -3.86
CA HIS A 124 -26.88 8.79 -4.81
C HIS A 124 -26.93 7.37 -4.21
N HIS A 125 -25.96 7.05 -3.37
CA HIS A 125 -25.80 5.75 -2.74
C HIS A 125 -25.38 5.92 -1.28
N ILE A 126 -25.98 5.15 -0.38
CA ILE A 126 -25.54 4.98 1.01
C ILE A 126 -25.15 3.52 1.15
N LEU A 127 -23.89 3.27 1.54
CA LEU A 127 -23.30 1.94 1.62
C LEU A 127 -22.97 1.61 3.07
N LEU A 128 -23.44 0.45 3.52
CA LEU A 128 -23.00 -0.15 4.78
C LEU A 128 -21.75 -1.00 4.50
N THR A 129 -20.69 -0.79 5.29
CA THR A 129 -19.40 -1.45 5.09
C THR A 129 -18.94 -2.20 6.33
N GLU A 130 -17.97 -3.07 6.15
CA GLU A 130 -17.31 -3.85 7.21
C GLU A 130 -16.19 -3.06 7.91
N GLU A 131 -15.81 -1.93 7.37
CA GLU A 131 -14.71 -1.10 7.86
C GLU A 131 -15.13 -0.35 9.14
N PHE A 132 -14.16 -0.13 10.04
CA PHE A 132 -14.35 0.73 11.21
C PHE A 132 -14.14 2.21 10.83
N SER A 133 -14.97 2.70 9.92
CA SER A 133 -14.86 4.06 9.35
C SER A 133 -16.22 4.57 8.87
N ALA A 134 -16.32 5.89 8.69
CA ALA A 134 -17.31 6.53 7.83
C ALA A 134 -16.57 7.38 6.80
N GLY A 135 -17.23 7.70 5.69
CA GLY A 135 -16.58 8.54 4.68
C GLY A 135 -17.48 8.88 3.52
N VAL A 136 -17.19 10.01 2.88
CA VAL A 136 -17.86 10.44 1.67
C VAL A 136 -16.94 10.29 0.46
N THR A 137 -17.47 9.79 -0.64
CA THR A 137 -16.72 9.61 -1.89
C THR A 137 -17.48 10.22 -3.04
N GLN A 138 -16.83 11.10 -3.80
CA GLN A 138 -17.37 11.67 -5.02
C GLN A 138 -16.71 11.00 -6.22
N ARG A 139 -17.49 10.25 -7.01
CA ARG A 139 -17.02 9.57 -8.21
C ARG A 139 -17.42 10.36 -9.45
N PRO A 140 -16.48 10.89 -10.26
CA PRO A 140 -16.81 11.53 -11.52
C PRO A 140 -17.23 10.49 -12.58
N ARG A 141 -18.35 10.71 -13.26
CA ARG A 141 -18.79 9.85 -14.38
C ARG A 141 -18.01 10.12 -15.67
N LEU A 142 -17.59 11.37 -15.87
CA LEU A 142 -16.90 11.84 -17.07
C LEU A 142 -15.41 12.18 -16.81
N GLY A 143 -14.73 11.40 -15.97
CA GLY A 143 -13.33 11.63 -15.64
C GLY A 143 -13.10 13.04 -15.09
N ILE A 144 -12.15 13.78 -15.70
CA ILE A 144 -11.82 15.15 -15.26
C ILE A 144 -12.95 16.17 -15.46
N PHE A 145 -13.95 15.88 -16.30
CA PHE A 145 -15.04 16.80 -16.62
C PHE A 145 -16.19 16.80 -15.58
N GLY A 146 -16.09 15.94 -14.55
CA GLY A 146 -17.01 15.97 -13.42
C GLY A 146 -18.26 15.06 -13.60
N TRP A 147 -19.45 15.60 -13.32
CA TRP A 147 -20.72 14.85 -13.16
C TRP A 147 -20.62 13.81 -12.05
N GLN A 148 -20.61 14.30 -10.80
CA GLN A 148 -20.29 13.51 -9.61
C GLN A 148 -21.45 12.60 -9.20
N GLN A 149 -21.12 11.35 -8.87
CA GLN A 149 -21.95 10.49 -8.02
C GLN A 149 -21.41 10.54 -6.59
N ASN A 150 -22.27 10.85 -5.65
CA ASN A 150 -21.93 10.97 -4.25
C ASN A 150 -22.29 9.69 -3.52
N TYR A 151 -21.33 9.10 -2.84
CA TYR A 151 -21.46 7.91 -2.02
C TYR A 151 -21.19 8.28 -0.57
N LEU A 152 -22.08 7.86 0.34
CA LEU A 152 -21.82 7.85 1.77
C LEU A 152 -21.53 6.41 2.17
N ARG A 153 -20.39 6.16 2.79
CA ARG A 153 -20.02 4.87 3.38
C ARG A 153 -20.11 4.99 4.89
N VAL A 154 -20.74 4.02 5.54
CA VAL A 154 -20.86 3.97 6.99
C VAL A 154 -20.56 2.55 7.43
N GLY A 155 -19.54 2.38 8.27
CA GLY A 155 -19.12 1.09 8.78
C GLY A 155 -20.02 0.58 9.90
N LEU A 156 -20.48 -0.67 9.79
CA LEU A 156 -21.27 -1.32 10.84
C LEU A 156 -20.52 -1.37 12.19
N PRO A 157 -19.21 -1.70 12.24
CA PRO A 157 -18.46 -1.67 13.49
C PRO A 157 -18.39 -0.26 14.11
N LEU A 158 -18.26 0.78 13.29
CA LEU A 158 -18.28 2.16 13.78
C LEU A 158 -19.63 2.55 14.35
N MET A 159 -20.73 2.21 13.64
CA MET A 159 -22.09 2.45 14.14
C MET A 159 -22.34 1.73 15.48
N GLN A 160 -21.72 0.58 15.70
CA GLN A 160 -21.86 -0.15 16.97
C GLN A 160 -21.06 0.48 18.11
N ALA A 161 -19.93 1.11 17.81
CA ALA A 161 -19.06 1.75 18.78
C ALA A 161 -19.49 3.17 19.19
N LEU A 162 -20.56 3.69 18.58
CA LEU A 162 -21.03 5.07 18.78
C LEU A 162 -22.48 5.12 19.22
N SER A 163 -22.84 6.12 20.04
CA SER A 163 -24.24 6.48 20.27
C SER A 163 -24.88 7.12 19.03
N PRO A 164 -26.21 7.21 18.95
CA PRO A 164 -26.88 7.91 17.85
C PRO A 164 -26.39 9.35 17.66
N GLU A 165 -26.19 10.09 18.74
CA GLU A 165 -25.70 11.49 18.74
C GLU A 165 -24.24 11.57 18.28
N GLN A 166 -23.41 10.62 18.68
CA GLN A 166 -22.02 10.54 18.26
C GLN A 166 -21.91 10.17 16.77
N LEU A 167 -22.75 9.22 16.28
CA LEU A 167 -22.81 8.96 14.84
C LEU A 167 -23.29 10.18 14.06
N ARG A 168 -24.30 10.89 14.57
CA ARG A 168 -24.73 12.18 14.01
C ARG A 168 -23.57 13.15 13.86
N ALA A 169 -22.70 13.24 14.89
CA ALA A 169 -21.51 14.09 14.87
C ALA A 169 -20.50 13.64 13.80
N VAL A 170 -20.25 12.32 13.68
CA VAL A 170 -19.38 11.77 12.64
C VAL A 170 -19.94 12.02 11.25
N LEU A 171 -21.23 11.76 11.02
CA LEU A 171 -21.85 12.03 9.71
C LEU A 171 -21.87 13.52 9.37
N ALA A 172 -22.10 14.40 10.36
CA ALA A 172 -22.01 15.85 10.15
C ALA A 172 -20.60 16.30 9.80
N HIS A 173 -19.56 15.67 10.36
CA HIS A 173 -18.16 15.88 9.98
C HIS A 173 -17.91 15.45 8.52
N GLU A 174 -18.32 14.24 8.15
CA GLU A 174 -18.15 13.73 6.78
C GLU A 174 -18.90 14.58 5.74
N LEU A 175 -20.12 14.99 6.04
CA LEU A 175 -20.87 15.88 5.18
C LEU A 175 -20.28 17.29 5.17
N GLY A 176 -19.65 17.70 6.26
CA GLY A 176 -18.88 18.94 6.36
C GLY A 176 -17.83 19.06 5.25
N HIS A 177 -17.16 17.96 4.89
CA HIS A 177 -16.23 17.90 3.76
C HIS A 177 -16.87 18.14 2.39
N LEU A 178 -18.20 18.10 2.28
CA LEU A 178 -18.93 18.38 1.05
C LEU A 178 -19.70 19.72 1.10
N SER A 179 -19.78 20.35 2.28
CA SER A 179 -20.59 21.56 2.52
C SER A 179 -19.87 22.85 2.10
N GLY A 180 -20.65 23.87 1.74
CA GLY A 180 -20.14 25.22 1.50
C GLY A 180 -19.14 25.38 0.36
N ASN A 181 -18.69 26.62 0.13
CA ASN A 181 -17.70 26.94 -0.91
C ASN A 181 -16.28 26.48 -0.54
N HIS A 182 -15.96 26.39 0.75
CA HIS A 182 -14.64 25.99 1.23
C HIS A 182 -14.39 24.50 1.00
N SER A 183 -15.33 23.66 1.40
CA SER A 183 -15.22 22.21 1.25
C SER A 183 -15.34 21.75 -0.20
N ARG A 184 -16.12 22.47 -1.03
CA ARG A 184 -16.14 22.22 -2.48
C ARG A 184 -14.78 22.47 -3.13
N PHE A 185 -14.08 23.51 -2.69
CA PHE A 185 -12.74 23.81 -3.17
C PHE A 185 -11.74 22.72 -2.77
N ALA A 186 -11.71 22.32 -1.51
CA ALA A 186 -10.82 21.27 -1.06
C ALA A 186 -11.14 19.90 -1.68
N GLY A 187 -12.41 19.57 -1.82
CA GLY A 187 -12.83 18.37 -2.57
C GLY A 187 -12.39 18.41 -4.04
N TRP A 188 -12.39 19.59 -4.67
CA TRP A 188 -11.81 19.75 -6.01
C TRP A 188 -10.29 19.51 -6.00
N ILE A 189 -9.54 20.09 -5.06
CA ILE A 189 -8.09 19.90 -4.93
C ILE A 189 -7.72 18.46 -4.63
N TYR A 190 -8.50 17.77 -3.76
CA TYR A 190 -8.32 16.35 -3.50
C TYR A 190 -8.45 15.51 -4.79
N ARG A 191 -9.48 15.78 -5.61
CA ARG A 191 -9.66 15.10 -6.91
C ARG A 191 -8.53 15.38 -7.88
N VAL A 192 -8.07 16.64 -7.95
CA VAL A 192 -6.91 17.02 -8.78
C VAL A 192 -5.67 16.20 -8.38
N ARG A 193 -5.45 16.05 -7.07
CA ARG A 193 -4.35 15.25 -6.53
C ARG A 193 -4.45 13.78 -6.96
N GLN A 194 -5.64 13.17 -6.84
CA GLN A 194 -5.89 11.80 -7.29
C GLN A 194 -5.69 11.63 -8.81
N ILE A 195 -6.16 12.59 -9.60
CA ILE A 195 -5.97 12.61 -11.04
C ILE A 195 -4.48 12.62 -11.40
N TYR A 196 -3.68 13.45 -10.73
CA TYR A 196 -2.24 13.54 -11.00
C TYR A 196 -1.51 12.24 -10.62
N VAL A 197 -1.85 11.61 -9.49
CA VAL A 197 -1.29 10.30 -9.12
C VAL A 197 -1.60 9.26 -10.21
N GLN A 198 -2.85 9.15 -10.65
CA GLN A 198 -3.24 8.18 -11.69
C GLN A 198 -2.58 8.47 -13.06
N ILE A 199 -2.40 9.74 -13.42
CA ILE A 199 -1.68 10.12 -14.66
C ILE A 199 -0.22 9.66 -14.56
N LEU A 200 0.45 9.92 -13.43
CA LEU A 200 1.83 9.50 -13.22
C LEU A 200 2.00 7.98 -13.27
N GLU A 201 1.14 7.23 -12.58
CA GLU A 201 1.16 5.77 -12.60
C GLU A 201 1.01 5.19 -14.01
N ARG A 202 0.06 5.72 -14.80
CA ARG A 202 -0.15 5.28 -16.19
C ARG A 202 1.02 5.62 -17.11
N LEU A 203 1.62 6.80 -16.92
CA LEU A 203 2.79 7.21 -17.68
C LEU A 203 4.02 6.33 -17.35
N GLN A 204 4.18 5.93 -16.09
CA GLN A 204 5.24 5.01 -15.67
C GLN A 204 5.04 3.60 -16.24
N GLN A 205 3.79 3.09 -16.25
CA GLN A 205 3.46 1.77 -16.81
C GLN A 205 3.61 1.68 -18.33
N SER A 206 3.54 2.81 -19.05
CA SER A 206 3.55 2.82 -20.51
C SER A 206 4.91 2.56 -21.18
N ASN A 207 5.99 2.40 -20.45
CA ASN A 207 7.37 1.99 -20.87
C ASN A 207 7.88 2.54 -22.25
N HIS A 208 7.28 3.60 -22.80
CA HIS A 208 7.62 4.19 -24.09
C HIS A 208 8.54 5.40 -23.90
N GLY A 209 9.81 5.17 -24.02
CA GLY A 209 11.00 5.92 -23.61
C GLY A 209 11.12 7.42 -23.91
N GLY A 210 10.23 8.08 -24.60
CA GLY A 210 10.39 9.49 -24.93
C GLY A 210 9.37 10.45 -24.30
N SER A 211 8.12 10.05 -24.25
CA SER A 211 7.04 10.89 -23.71
C SER A 211 7.00 10.94 -22.18
N SER A 212 7.51 9.90 -21.51
CA SER A 212 7.58 9.82 -20.04
C SER A 212 8.56 10.85 -19.45
N VAL A 213 9.67 11.13 -20.13
CA VAL A 213 10.74 12.02 -19.62
C VAL A 213 10.25 13.45 -19.39
N LEU A 214 9.47 14.02 -20.33
CA LEU A 214 8.93 15.38 -20.19
C LEU A 214 7.98 15.48 -18.99
N PHE A 215 7.06 14.52 -18.86
CA PHE A 215 6.12 14.50 -17.74
C PHE A 215 6.82 14.21 -16.42
N GLN A 216 7.75 13.26 -16.37
CA GLN A 216 8.50 12.95 -15.16
C GLN A 216 9.30 14.16 -14.65
N ASN A 217 10.01 14.89 -15.51
CA ASN A 217 10.78 16.04 -15.09
C ASN A 217 9.90 17.14 -14.50
N PHE A 218 8.77 17.45 -15.13
CA PHE A 218 7.83 18.43 -14.61
C PHE A 218 7.22 17.97 -13.28
N PHE A 219 6.67 16.77 -13.25
CA PHE A 219 5.96 16.28 -12.05
C PHE A 219 6.92 16.02 -10.89
N ASN A 220 8.15 15.58 -11.13
CA ASN A 220 9.16 15.42 -10.07
C ASN A 220 9.51 16.77 -9.40
N TRP A 221 9.43 17.86 -10.14
CA TRP A 221 9.58 19.20 -9.59
C TRP A 221 8.28 19.72 -8.96
N TYR A 222 7.16 19.57 -9.65
CA TYR A 222 5.87 20.17 -9.29
C TYR A 222 5.15 19.43 -8.14
N ALA A 223 5.15 18.09 -8.17
CA ALA A 223 4.34 17.29 -7.26
C ALA A 223 4.64 17.53 -5.76
N PRO A 224 5.89 17.66 -5.30
CA PRO A 224 6.17 17.94 -3.89
C PRO A 224 5.56 19.25 -3.41
N PHE A 225 5.59 20.30 -4.24
CA PHE A 225 4.98 21.60 -3.90
C PHE A 225 3.46 21.51 -3.86
N PHE A 226 2.85 20.94 -4.89
CA PHE A 226 1.40 20.77 -4.93
C PHE A 226 0.90 19.88 -3.79
N TYR A 227 1.66 18.83 -3.46
CA TYR A 227 1.36 17.97 -2.32
C TYR A 227 1.41 18.75 -1.01
N ALA A 228 2.47 19.51 -0.73
CA ALA A 228 2.60 20.31 0.49
C ALA A 228 1.46 21.33 0.64
N TYR A 229 1.14 22.08 -0.41
CA TYR A 229 0.04 23.03 -0.41
C TYR A 229 -1.33 22.36 -0.22
N SER A 230 -1.59 21.27 -0.93
CA SER A 230 -2.85 20.54 -0.80
C SER A 230 -2.99 19.82 0.54
N PHE A 231 -1.87 19.41 1.14
CA PHE A 231 -1.81 18.78 2.46
C PHE A 231 -2.27 19.73 3.57
N VAL A 232 -1.69 20.92 3.62
CA VAL A 232 -2.09 21.93 4.62
C VAL A 232 -3.54 22.38 4.42
N LEU A 233 -4.01 22.47 3.17
CA LEU A 233 -5.42 22.71 2.88
C LEU A 233 -6.31 21.62 3.47
N ALA A 234 -5.98 20.34 3.25
CA ALA A 234 -6.75 19.23 3.79
C ALA A 234 -6.83 19.26 5.32
N ARG A 235 -5.70 19.61 5.99
CA ARG A 235 -5.69 19.77 7.44
C ARG A 235 -6.57 20.93 7.93
N MET A 236 -6.62 22.03 7.20
CA MET A 236 -7.56 23.13 7.52
C MET A 236 -9.02 22.69 7.40
N ASP A 237 -9.32 21.84 6.42
CA ASP A 237 -10.66 21.30 6.21
C ASP A 237 -11.10 20.36 7.33
N GLU A 238 -10.19 19.61 7.95
CA GLU A 238 -10.52 18.78 9.12
C GLU A 238 -11.08 19.63 10.27
N TYR A 239 -10.43 20.77 10.58
CA TYR A 239 -10.94 21.67 11.61
C TYR A 239 -12.25 22.35 11.22
N GLU A 240 -12.49 22.60 9.92
CA GLU A 240 -13.76 23.15 9.44
C GLU A 240 -14.87 22.11 9.55
N ALA A 241 -14.60 20.87 9.17
CA ALA A 241 -15.54 19.76 9.31
C ALA A 241 -15.90 19.51 10.78
N ASP A 242 -14.93 19.58 11.69
CA ASP A 242 -15.18 19.53 13.14
C ASP A 242 -16.08 20.67 13.63
N ARG A 243 -15.88 21.91 13.13
CA ARG A 243 -16.75 23.03 13.45
C ARG A 243 -18.18 22.84 12.94
N CYS A 244 -18.33 22.33 11.71
CA CYS A 244 -19.64 21.98 11.14
C CYS A 244 -20.34 20.90 11.99
N ALA A 245 -19.61 19.86 12.38
CA ALA A 245 -20.12 18.81 13.24
C ALA A 245 -20.53 19.36 14.63
N ALA A 246 -19.70 20.20 15.23
CA ALA A 246 -19.99 20.81 16.52
C ALA A 246 -21.21 21.75 16.50
N ALA A 247 -21.43 22.46 15.39
CA ALA A 247 -22.62 23.31 15.21
C ALA A 247 -23.93 22.50 15.12
N LEU A 248 -23.89 21.28 14.57
CA LEU A 248 -25.07 20.46 14.34
C LEU A 248 -25.34 19.39 15.40
N ALA A 249 -24.28 18.85 16.00
CA ALA A 249 -24.38 17.78 17.00
C ALA A 249 -23.90 18.19 18.40
N GLY A 250 -23.30 19.37 18.54
CA GLY A 250 -22.71 19.85 19.77
C GLY A 250 -21.25 19.40 19.95
N ALA A 251 -20.40 20.29 20.46
CA ALA A 251 -18.96 20.05 20.62
C ALA A 251 -18.66 18.84 21.54
N GLN A 252 -19.51 18.57 22.53
CA GLN A 252 -19.35 17.42 23.40
C GLN A 252 -19.52 16.10 22.64
N ASN A 253 -20.57 15.96 21.84
CA ASN A 253 -20.81 14.73 21.06
C ASN A 253 -19.71 14.49 20.03
N VAL A 254 -19.16 15.55 19.40
CA VAL A 254 -18.01 15.43 18.50
C VAL A 254 -16.78 14.93 19.26
N ALA A 255 -16.48 15.55 20.40
CA ALA A 255 -15.32 15.16 21.21
C ALA A 255 -15.42 13.71 21.72
N GLU A 256 -16.58 13.30 22.23
CA GLU A 256 -16.84 11.94 22.68
C GLU A 256 -16.80 10.94 21.54
N ALA A 257 -17.31 11.29 20.35
CA ALA A 257 -17.19 10.46 19.16
C ALA A 257 -15.72 10.22 18.77
N LEU A 258 -14.89 11.27 18.77
CA LEU A 258 -13.45 11.18 18.51
C LEU A 258 -12.74 10.25 19.54
N ILE A 259 -13.06 10.40 20.81
CA ILE A 259 -12.48 9.58 21.87
C ILE A 259 -12.93 8.11 21.72
N ASN A 260 -14.24 7.86 21.57
CA ASN A 260 -14.77 6.49 21.40
C ASN A 260 -14.23 5.81 20.15
N THR A 261 -14.13 6.54 19.03
CA THR A 261 -13.53 6.01 17.80
C THR A 261 -12.07 5.64 18.03
N THR A 262 -11.31 6.49 18.71
CA THR A 262 -9.89 6.22 19.00
C THR A 262 -9.71 4.98 19.89
N ILE A 263 -10.46 4.85 20.98
CA ILE A 263 -10.37 3.73 21.92
C ILE A 263 -10.85 2.43 21.24
N SER A 264 -11.98 2.49 20.54
CA SER A 264 -12.55 1.30 19.87
C SER A 264 -11.66 0.81 18.73
N ALA A 265 -11.04 1.71 17.96
CA ALA A 265 -10.06 1.32 16.94
C ALA A 265 -8.86 0.56 17.55
N ARG A 266 -8.37 1.03 18.70
CA ARG A 266 -7.29 0.35 19.44
C ARG A 266 -7.72 -1.01 19.98
N PHE A 267 -8.94 -1.12 20.51
CA PHE A 267 -9.50 -2.39 20.95
C PHE A 267 -9.60 -3.40 19.81
N LEU A 268 -10.14 -2.98 18.67
CA LEU A 268 -10.25 -3.85 17.49
C LEU A 268 -8.88 -4.34 17.03
N HIS A 269 -7.91 -3.43 16.94
CA HIS A 269 -6.57 -3.75 16.45
C HIS A 269 -5.74 -4.59 17.42
N ASN A 270 -5.78 -4.29 18.73
CA ASN A 270 -4.89 -4.90 19.71
C ASN A 270 -5.50 -6.13 20.41
N SER A 271 -6.84 -6.26 20.43
CA SER A 271 -7.52 -7.28 21.20
C SER A 271 -8.45 -8.13 20.36
N PHE A 272 -9.41 -7.55 19.65
CA PHE A 272 -10.44 -8.33 18.94
C PHE A 272 -9.86 -9.16 17.79
N TRP A 273 -9.26 -8.52 16.78
CA TRP A 273 -8.73 -9.24 15.61
C TRP A 273 -7.61 -10.21 15.94
N PRO A 274 -6.62 -9.88 16.81
CA PRO A 274 -5.61 -10.84 17.23
C PRO A 274 -6.18 -12.07 17.95
N ASN A 275 -7.29 -11.91 18.68
CA ASN A 275 -7.95 -13.06 19.32
C ASN A 275 -8.69 -13.94 18.30
N ILE A 276 -9.22 -13.36 17.23
CA ILE A 276 -9.78 -14.14 16.11
C ILE A 276 -8.66 -14.89 15.37
N ASP A 277 -7.56 -14.23 15.06
CA ASP A 277 -6.42 -14.86 14.38
C ASP A 277 -5.84 -16.05 15.16
N LYS A 278 -5.84 -15.98 16.49
CA LYS A 278 -5.43 -17.11 17.34
C LYS A 278 -6.37 -18.32 17.23
N GLN A 279 -7.63 -18.16 16.85
CA GLN A 279 -8.57 -19.29 16.72
C GLN A 279 -8.20 -20.20 15.54
N VAL A 280 -7.51 -19.69 14.52
CA VAL A 280 -7.09 -20.49 13.36
C VAL A 280 -6.24 -21.70 13.74
N ILE A 281 -5.51 -21.63 14.86
CA ILE A 281 -4.68 -22.73 15.36
C ILE A 281 -5.54 -23.91 15.84
N HIS A 282 -6.77 -23.65 16.26
CA HIS A 282 -7.64 -24.62 16.93
C HIS A 282 -8.84 -25.05 16.07
N GLN A 283 -9.27 -24.21 15.12
CA GLN A 283 -10.49 -24.41 14.34
C GLN A 283 -10.18 -24.53 12.86
N VAL A 284 -10.67 -25.61 12.22
CA VAL A 284 -10.48 -25.86 10.76
C VAL A 284 -11.24 -24.85 9.92
N GLU A 285 -12.42 -24.44 10.38
CA GLU A 285 -13.31 -23.50 9.70
C GLU A 285 -13.26 -22.13 10.37
N PRO A 286 -13.39 -21.04 9.60
CA PRO A 286 -13.50 -19.71 10.17
C PRO A 286 -14.77 -19.56 11.01
N PRO A 287 -14.77 -18.68 12.04
CA PRO A 287 -15.96 -18.35 12.81
C PRO A 287 -17.14 -17.97 11.91
N ALA A 288 -18.32 -18.46 12.24
CA ALA A 288 -19.53 -18.20 11.46
C ALA A 288 -20.22 -16.88 11.85
N THR A 289 -19.79 -16.22 12.93
CA THR A 289 -20.50 -15.11 13.58
C THR A 289 -19.57 -13.96 13.95
N ILE A 290 -18.62 -13.65 13.06
CA ILE A 290 -17.53 -12.69 13.37
C ILE A 290 -18.02 -11.27 13.67
N TYR A 291 -18.96 -10.74 12.88
CA TYR A 291 -19.54 -9.41 13.10
C TYR A 291 -20.56 -9.43 14.25
N THR A 292 -21.28 -10.53 14.39
CA THR A 292 -22.13 -10.75 15.58
C THR A 292 -21.31 -10.75 16.87
N ASP A 293 -20.13 -11.38 16.88
CA ASP A 293 -19.25 -11.43 18.04
C ASP A 293 -18.52 -10.11 18.27
N LEU A 294 -18.17 -9.38 17.19
CA LEU A 294 -17.66 -8.01 17.25
C LEU A 294 -18.67 -7.07 17.92
N VAL A 295 -19.93 -7.13 17.52
CA VAL A 295 -21.01 -6.34 18.12
C VAL A 295 -21.16 -6.66 19.61
N LYS A 296 -21.12 -7.95 20.02
CA LYS A 296 -21.16 -8.35 21.42
C LYS A 296 -19.94 -7.85 22.19
N ALA A 297 -18.75 -7.95 21.61
CA ALA A 297 -17.51 -7.49 22.23
C ALA A 297 -17.52 -5.98 22.49
N LEU A 298 -17.96 -5.17 21.51
CA LEU A 298 -18.12 -3.72 21.68
C LEU A 298 -19.22 -3.38 22.69
N ALA A 299 -20.34 -4.12 22.69
CA ALA A 299 -21.44 -3.91 23.63
C ALA A 299 -21.08 -4.31 25.08
N ALA A 300 -20.16 -5.27 25.26
CA ALA A 300 -19.65 -5.64 26.59
C ALA A 300 -18.81 -4.52 27.23
N GLY A 301 -18.39 -3.53 26.42
CA GLY A 301 -17.51 -2.45 26.85
C GLY A 301 -16.03 -2.83 26.84
N ILE A 302 -15.20 -1.82 26.79
CA ILE A 302 -13.75 -1.97 26.83
C ILE A 302 -13.29 -1.79 28.30
N PRO A 303 -12.40 -2.66 28.84
CA PRO A 303 -11.89 -2.51 30.19
C PRO A 303 -11.35 -1.09 30.44
N ALA A 304 -11.79 -0.46 31.53
CA ALA A 304 -11.52 0.96 31.80
C ALA A 304 -10.02 1.28 31.94
N ASP A 305 -9.24 0.35 32.46
CA ASP A 305 -7.78 0.45 32.56
C ASP A 305 -7.11 0.46 31.17
N GLU A 306 -7.48 -0.44 30.28
CA GLU A 306 -6.98 -0.45 28.90
C GLU A 306 -7.42 0.79 28.13
N ALA A 307 -8.70 1.15 28.22
CA ALA A 307 -9.25 2.33 27.56
C ALA A 307 -8.54 3.61 28.01
N THR A 308 -8.24 3.74 29.31
CA THR A 308 -7.50 4.88 29.86
C THR A 308 -6.07 4.94 29.31
N ILE A 309 -5.37 3.81 29.30
CA ILE A 309 -4.00 3.73 28.75
C ILE A 309 -4.00 4.16 27.26
N TRP A 310 -4.97 3.70 26.48
CA TRP A 310 -5.04 4.03 25.05
C TRP A 310 -5.40 5.49 24.83
N LEU A 311 -6.31 6.03 25.64
CA LEU A 311 -6.67 7.46 25.58
C LEU A 311 -5.47 8.33 25.95
N ASP A 312 -4.77 8.06 27.05
CA ASP A 312 -3.60 8.82 27.48
C ASP A 312 -2.48 8.80 26.42
N ARG A 313 -2.25 7.65 25.79
CA ARG A 313 -1.32 7.52 24.66
C ARG A 313 -1.75 8.36 23.46
N ALA A 314 -3.03 8.34 23.09
CA ALA A 314 -3.56 9.12 21.98
C ALA A 314 -3.47 10.63 22.24
N LEU A 315 -3.71 11.07 23.49
CA LEU A 315 -3.57 12.47 23.90
C LEU A 315 -2.11 12.94 23.95
N ALA A 316 -1.17 12.04 24.17
CA ALA A 316 0.26 12.35 24.13
C ALA A 316 0.81 12.48 22.69
N GLN A 317 0.11 11.96 21.70
CA GLN A 317 0.54 12.04 20.30
C GLN A 317 0.48 13.51 19.81
N LYS A 318 1.45 13.88 18.99
CA LYS A 318 1.49 15.17 18.31
C LYS A 318 1.04 15.01 16.87
N THR A 319 0.45 16.05 16.33
CA THR A 319 0.09 16.07 14.90
C THR A 319 1.33 15.85 14.04
N ASP A 320 1.28 14.80 13.23
CA ASP A 320 2.33 14.42 12.31
C ASP A 320 2.27 15.25 11.03
N LEU A 321 3.40 15.42 10.36
CA LEU A 321 3.47 16.12 9.08
C LEU A 321 3.11 15.19 7.89
N ASP A 322 2.91 13.89 8.15
CA ASP A 322 2.54 12.90 7.14
C ASP A 322 1.04 12.56 7.14
N ASP A 323 0.30 12.97 8.19
CA ASP A 323 -1.14 12.73 8.32
C ASP A 323 -1.91 14.06 8.17
N THR A 324 -2.91 14.06 7.28
CA THR A 324 -3.82 15.20 7.11
C THR A 324 -4.73 15.40 8.31
N HIS A 325 -5.01 14.33 9.08
CA HIS A 325 -5.81 14.43 10.29
C HIS A 325 -4.97 14.97 11.45
N PRO A 326 -5.39 16.08 12.09
CA PRO A 326 -4.74 16.54 13.30
C PRO A 326 -4.88 15.51 14.43
N CYS A 327 -3.92 15.48 15.35
CA CYS A 327 -3.98 14.57 16.50
C CYS A 327 -5.23 14.84 17.37
N LEU A 328 -5.62 13.84 18.17
CA LEU A 328 -6.80 13.93 19.02
C LEU A 328 -6.77 15.18 19.91
N THR A 329 -5.62 15.48 20.53
CA THR A 329 -5.45 16.63 21.41
C THR A 329 -5.70 17.96 20.70
N ASP A 330 -5.19 18.13 19.48
CA ASP A 330 -5.39 19.37 18.71
C ASP A 330 -6.86 19.54 18.30
N ARG A 331 -7.54 18.45 17.88
CA ARG A 331 -8.97 18.48 17.55
C ARG A 331 -9.83 18.80 18.78
N LEU A 332 -9.59 18.14 19.91
CA LEU A 332 -10.30 18.42 21.17
C LEU A 332 -10.06 19.84 21.67
N SER A 333 -8.84 20.36 21.49
CA SER A 333 -8.50 21.74 21.83
C SER A 333 -9.23 22.75 20.95
N ALA A 334 -9.29 22.50 19.64
CA ALA A 334 -10.00 23.34 18.67
C ALA A 334 -11.51 23.38 18.92
N LEU A 335 -12.10 22.28 19.40
CA LEU A 335 -13.49 22.19 19.85
C LEU A 335 -13.74 22.88 21.21
N GLY A 336 -12.68 23.32 21.91
CA GLY A 336 -12.77 23.89 23.25
C GLY A 336 -13.09 22.87 24.33
N TYR A 337 -13.08 21.58 24.02
CA TYR A 337 -13.46 20.50 24.94
C TYR A 337 -12.50 20.34 26.12
N LEU A 338 -11.21 20.66 25.95
CA LEU A 338 -10.20 20.55 27.00
C LEU A 338 -10.22 21.69 28.01
N LYS A 339 -10.94 22.79 27.77
CA LYS A 339 -11.00 23.94 28.67
C LYS A 339 -11.66 23.55 29.99
N GLY A 340 -10.95 23.76 31.12
CA GLY A 340 -11.45 23.48 32.46
C GLY A 340 -11.56 22.02 32.84
N LYS A 341 -11.09 21.08 31.98
CA LYS A 341 -11.05 19.64 32.28
C LYS A 341 -9.76 19.25 33.01
N PRO A 342 -9.78 18.18 33.80
CA PRO A 342 -8.59 17.65 34.44
C PRO A 342 -7.57 17.18 33.38
N LYS A 343 -6.28 17.10 33.75
CA LYS A 343 -5.21 16.63 32.88
C LYS A 343 -5.47 15.22 32.33
N GLN A 344 -6.06 14.36 33.15
CA GLN A 344 -6.55 13.05 32.74
C GLN A 344 -8.04 13.18 32.42
N LEU A 345 -8.41 12.94 31.16
CA LEU A 345 -9.79 13.04 30.72
C LEU A 345 -10.57 11.82 31.21
N PRO A 346 -11.82 12.03 31.67
CA PRO A 346 -12.71 10.91 31.94
C PRO A 346 -13.06 10.18 30.64
N LEU A 347 -13.24 8.87 30.73
CA LEU A 347 -13.79 8.10 29.62
C LEU A 347 -15.23 8.56 29.34
N PRO A 348 -15.66 8.53 28.06
CA PRO A 348 -17.07 8.75 27.73
C PRO A 348 -17.98 7.75 28.45
N ALA A 349 -19.23 8.13 28.66
CA ALA A 349 -20.22 7.26 29.28
C ALA A 349 -20.50 6.03 28.39
N ASP A 350 -20.87 4.92 29.05
CA ASP A 350 -21.25 3.69 28.36
C ASP A 350 -22.41 3.91 27.41
N ILE A 351 -22.33 3.31 26.23
CA ILE A 351 -23.34 3.42 25.19
C ILE A 351 -24.48 2.45 25.49
N LYS A 352 -25.64 2.98 25.86
CA LYS A 352 -26.83 2.16 26.17
C LYS A 352 -27.52 1.62 24.91
N ILE A 353 -27.59 2.45 23.87
CA ILE A 353 -28.16 2.10 22.56
C ILE A 353 -27.13 2.53 21.52
N SER A 354 -26.66 1.61 20.71
CA SER A 354 -25.72 1.94 19.65
C SER A 354 -26.45 2.58 18.45
N ALA A 355 -25.71 3.36 17.69
CA ALA A 355 -26.25 3.92 16.43
C ALA A 355 -26.65 2.83 15.43
N ALA A 356 -25.98 1.66 15.46
CA ALA A 356 -26.40 0.51 14.65
C ALA A 356 -27.80 0.01 15.03
N GLN A 357 -28.08 -0.11 16.33
CA GLN A 357 -29.41 -0.52 16.83
C GLN A 357 -30.49 0.52 16.48
N GLU A 358 -30.19 1.81 16.65
CA GLU A 358 -31.14 2.89 16.38
C GLU A 358 -31.46 3.07 14.91
N PHE A 359 -30.44 3.12 14.04
CA PHE A 359 -30.61 3.51 12.66
C PHE A 359 -30.78 2.35 11.66
N LEU A 360 -30.37 1.12 12.01
CA LEU A 360 -30.60 -0.05 11.18
C LEU A 360 -31.85 -0.84 11.58
N GLU A 361 -32.44 -0.52 12.72
CA GLU A 361 -33.76 -1.00 13.20
C GLU A 361 -33.95 -2.51 13.05
N SER A 362 -35.04 -2.94 12.42
CA SER A 362 -35.37 -4.36 12.21
C SER A 362 -34.37 -5.08 11.26
N LYS A 363 -33.65 -4.36 10.42
CA LYS A 363 -32.68 -4.89 9.47
C LYS A 363 -31.29 -5.18 10.08
N PHE A 364 -31.03 -4.66 11.25
CA PHE A 364 -29.72 -4.83 11.91
C PHE A 364 -29.26 -6.29 11.99
N LYS A 365 -30.14 -7.19 12.44
CA LYS A 365 -29.81 -8.63 12.54
C LYS A 365 -29.58 -9.28 11.18
N GLN A 366 -30.32 -8.84 10.14
CA GLN A 366 -30.14 -9.34 8.79
C GLN A 366 -28.77 -8.92 8.25
N PHE A 367 -28.41 -7.65 8.38
CA PHE A 367 -27.13 -7.13 7.91
C PHE A 367 -25.94 -7.80 8.62
N LEU A 368 -26.07 -8.07 9.93
CA LEU A 368 -25.05 -8.86 10.65
C LEU A 368 -24.88 -10.25 10.04
N ALA A 369 -25.99 -10.94 9.77
CA ALA A 369 -25.94 -12.28 9.18
C ALA A 369 -25.35 -12.27 7.77
N ASP A 370 -25.66 -11.24 6.98
CA ASP A 370 -25.09 -11.06 5.64
C ASP A 370 -23.57 -10.83 5.69
N PHE A 371 -23.09 -9.99 6.61
CA PHE A 371 -21.63 -9.76 6.80
C PHE A 371 -20.93 -11.00 7.38
N ASP A 372 -21.52 -11.68 8.36
CA ASP A 372 -21.00 -12.94 8.91
C ASP A 372 -20.83 -13.98 7.78
N HIS A 373 -21.83 -14.10 6.91
CA HIS A 373 -21.81 -15.04 5.80
C HIS A 373 -20.74 -14.70 4.76
N THR A 374 -20.69 -13.42 4.33
CA THR A 374 -19.72 -12.94 3.35
C THR A 374 -18.28 -13.14 3.85
N TRP A 375 -17.99 -12.70 5.07
CA TRP A 375 -16.68 -12.86 5.68
C TRP A 375 -16.26 -14.34 5.77
N LYS A 376 -17.18 -15.20 6.20
CA LYS A 376 -16.90 -16.63 6.26
C LYS A 376 -16.54 -17.22 4.90
N GLN A 377 -17.26 -16.84 3.84
CA GLN A 377 -16.98 -17.30 2.47
C GLN A 377 -15.60 -16.82 2.00
N GLU A 378 -15.27 -15.56 2.20
CA GLU A 378 -14.00 -14.97 1.78
C GLU A 378 -12.82 -15.58 2.54
N MET A 379 -13.00 -15.85 3.83
CA MET A 379 -11.95 -16.39 4.70
C MET A 379 -11.82 -17.91 4.67
N GLU A 380 -12.74 -18.66 4.08
CA GLU A 380 -12.73 -20.13 4.11
C GLU A 380 -11.43 -20.73 3.58
N THR A 381 -10.99 -20.31 2.40
CA THR A 381 -9.76 -20.81 1.78
C THR A 381 -8.48 -20.37 2.52
N PRO A 382 -8.24 -19.07 2.79
CA PRO A 382 -7.05 -18.65 3.51
C PRO A 382 -7.01 -19.19 4.95
N TRP A 383 -8.16 -19.34 5.61
CA TRP A 383 -8.25 -19.91 6.94
C TRP A 383 -7.81 -21.38 6.97
N ARG A 384 -8.34 -22.22 6.08
CA ARG A 384 -7.95 -23.64 5.96
C ARG A 384 -6.47 -23.80 5.65
N GLN A 385 -5.92 -22.95 4.78
CA GLN A 385 -4.49 -22.96 4.47
C GLN A 385 -3.65 -22.60 5.71
N ARG A 386 -4.05 -21.57 6.44
CA ARG A 386 -3.37 -21.16 7.67
C ARG A 386 -3.48 -22.24 8.76
N TYR A 387 -4.65 -22.88 8.91
CA TYR A 387 -4.82 -24.00 9.82
C TYR A 387 -3.90 -25.18 9.47
N ALA A 388 -3.85 -25.58 8.20
CA ALA A 388 -2.98 -26.67 7.76
C ALA A 388 -1.50 -26.37 8.04
N TYR A 389 -1.05 -25.15 7.71
CA TYR A 389 0.29 -24.70 8.09
C TYR A 389 0.52 -24.78 9.60
N ALA A 390 -0.40 -24.23 10.41
CA ALA A 390 -0.24 -24.21 11.85
C ALA A 390 -0.18 -25.63 12.46
N LYS A 391 -0.96 -26.57 11.92
CA LYS A 391 -0.90 -27.98 12.36
C LYS A 391 0.42 -28.63 12.02
N GLU A 392 0.91 -28.44 10.82
CA GLU A 392 2.21 -28.99 10.42
C GLU A 392 3.33 -28.38 11.25
N ALA A 393 3.36 -27.05 11.37
CA ALA A 393 4.38 -26.35 12.15
C ALA A 393 4.34 -26.77 13.65
N GLN A 394 3.15 -26.96 14.24
CA GLN A 394 3.03 -27.49 15.63
C GLN A 394 3.56 -28.93 15.76
N ASN A 395 3.34 -29.78 14.76
CA ASN A 395 3.89 -31.13 14.75
C ASN A 395 5.43 -31.11 14.66
N GLN A 396 5.97 -30.29 13.77
CA GLN A 396 7.41 -30.10 13.65
C GLN A 396 8.02 -29.48 14.93
N LEU A 397 7.35 -28.52 15.54
CA LEU A 397 7.77 -27.96 16.85
C LEU A 397 7.90 -29.05 17.92
N LYS A 398 6.92 -29.97 18.02
CA LYS A 398 7.00 -31.09 18.97
C LYS A 398 8.17 -32.03 18.67
N ILE A 399 8.52 -32.25 17.42
CA ILE A 399 9.68 -33.05 17.01
C ILE A 399 10.97 -32.34 17.42
N LEU A 400 11.08 -31.03 17.14
CA LEU A 400 12.27 -30.23 17.50
C LEU A 400 12.45 -30.14 19.02
N GLU A 401 11.37 -30.01 19.80
CA GLU A 401 11.44 -30.03 21.27
C GLU A 401 11.94 -31.36 21.84
N LYS A 402 11.56 -32.47 21.22
CA LYS A 402 12.11 -33.78 21.59
C LYS A 402 13.58 -33.91 21.21
N LYS A 403 13.94 -33.46 20.00
CA LYS A 403 15.30 -33.45 19.49
C LYS A 403 16.23 -32.59 20.36
N ALA A 404 15.78 -31.39 20.76
CA ALA A 404 16.53 -30.50 21.62
C ALA A 404 16.87 -31.08 22.99
N LYS A 405 16.07 -32.05 23.51
CA LYS A 405 16.34 -32.72 24.78
C LYS A 405 17.45 -33.77 24.70
N THR A 406 17.73 -34.28 23.51
CA THR A 406 18.64 -35.45 23.31
C THR A 406 19.90 -35.06 22.56
N GLN A 407 19.90 -33.97 21.80
CA GLN A 407 21.05 -33.55 21.00
C GLN A 407 21.00 -32.05 20.71
N GLN A 408 22.13 -31.48 20.31
CA GLN A 408 22.18 -30.10 19.84
C GLN A 408 21.45 -29.97 18.50
N LEU A 409 20.64 -28.94 18.35
CA LEU A 409 19.94 -28.62 17.11
C LEU A 409 20.91 -28.04 16.07
N THR A 410 20.63 -28.26 14.78
CA THR A 410 21.28 -27.51 13.71
C THR A 410 20.85 -26.02 13.79
N PRO A 411 21.60 -25.08 13.18
CA PRO A 411 21.20 -23.67 13.18
C PRO A 411 19.79 -23.42 12.63
N GLU A 412 19.40 -24.13 11.55
CA GLU A 412 18.06 -24.07 10.97
C GLU A 412 17.00 -24.60 11.94
N ASP A 413 17.25 -25.80 12.52
CA ASP A 413 16.33 -26.39 13.50
C ASP A 413 16.16 -25.50 14.74
N ALA A 414 17.23 -24.88 15.22
CA ALA A 414 17.20 -23.98 16.37
C ALA A 414 16.36 -22.72 16.07
N TRP A 415 16.50 -22.17 14.86
CA TRP A 415 15.71 -21.04 14.41
C TRP A 415 14.23 -21.41 14.31
N ASP A 416 13.89 -22.50 13.63
CA ASP A 416 12.51 -22.96 13.48
C ASP A 416 11.87 -23.25 14.85
N HIS A 417 12.62 -23.87 15.76
CA HIS A 417 12.20 -24.10 17.14
C HIS A 417 11.85 -22.79 17.85
N ALA A 418 12.70 -21.78 17.75
CA ALA A 418 12.48 -20.49 18.41
C ALA A 418 11.32 -19.71 17.76
N ALA A 419 11.25 -19.68 16.43
CA ALA A 419 10.23 -18.96 15.66
C ALA A 419 8.84 -19.55 15.89
N TRP A 420 8.70 -20.89 15.80
CA TRP A 420 7.42 -21.55 16.09
C TRP A 420 7.05 -21.52 17.57
N THR A 421 8.03 -21.46 18.48
CA THR A 421 7.75 -21.23 19.90
C THR A 421 7.15 -19.86 20.12
N ALA A 422 7.66 -18.81 19.46
CA ALA A 422 7.08 -17.48 19.53
C ALA A 422 5.64 -17.47 18.99
N GLU A 423 5.42 -18.13 17.85
CA GLU A 423 4.11 -18.17 17.19
C GLU A 423 3.05 -18.95 18.00
N PHE A 424 3.40 -20.13 18.56
CA PHE A 424 2.42 -21.05 19.14
C PHE A 424 2.41 -21.11 20.68
N LYS A 425 3.50 -20.69 21.34
CA LYS A 425 3.62 -20.72 22.80
C LYS A 425 3.80 -19.33 23.40
N GLY A 426 4.02 -18.33 22.56
CA GLY A 426 4.14 -16.94 22.95
C GLY A 426 5.58 -16.46 23.07
N ASN A 427 5.70 -15.15 23.02
CA ASN A 427 6.97 -14.42 22.96
C ASN A 427 7.89 -14.70 24.17
N GLU A 428 7.32 -14.83 25.38
CA GLU A 428 8.10 -15.10 26.60
C GLU A 428 8.86 -16.43 26.54
N ALA A 429 8.22 -17.46 25.97
CA ALA A 429 8.83 -18.78 25.83
C ALA A 429 9.96 -18.79 24.76
N ALA A 430 9.86 -17.90 23.76
CA ALA A 430 10.83 -17.82 22.68
C ALA A 430 12.10 -17.03 23.02
N ILE A 431 12.02 -16.02 23.90
CA ILE A 431 13.17 -15.15 24.25
C ILE A 431 14.42 -15.94 24.64
N PRO A 432 14.38 -16.94 25.57
CA PRO A 432 15.58 -17.69 25.93
C PRO A 432 16.17 -18.46 24.74
N LEU A 433 15.33 -19.05 23.88
CA LEU A 433 15.78 -19.78 22.69
C LEU A 433 16.46 -18.85 21.68
N LEU A 434 15.88 -17.67 21.44
CA LEU A 434 16.47 -16.65 20.54
C LEU A 434 17.82 -16.16 21.09
N ARG A 435 17.95 -15.96 22.40
CA ARG A 435 19.23 -15.59 23.04
C ARG A 435 20.28 -16.70 22.92
N GLU A 436 19.88 -17.96 23.07
CA GLU A 436 20.77 -19.11 22.88
C GLU A 436 21.32 -19.17 21.45
N ILE A 437 20.49 -18.98 20.43
CA ILE A 437 20.94 -18.91 19.03
C ILE A 437 21.99 -17.82 18.86
N LEU A 438 21.80 -16.65 19.46
CA LEU A 438 22.75 -15.55 19.36
C LEU A 438 24.07 -15.79 20.09
N THR A 439 24.17 -16.78 20.98
CA THR A 439 25.48 -17.19 21.56
C THR A 439 26.31 -18.00 20.56
N THR A 440 25.68 -18.79 19.72
CA THR A 440 26.34 -19.64 18.71
C THR A 440 26.45 -18.96 17.35
N ALA A 441 25.48 -18.13 16.98
CA ALA A 441 25.38 -17.36 15.74
C ALA A 441 25.11 -15.87 16.02
N PRO A 442 26.09 -15.09 16.49
CA PRO A 442 25.90 -13.70 16.92
C PRO A 442 25.43 -12.72 15.82
N ALA A 443 25.49 -13.13 14.56
CA ALA A 443 25.11 -12.30 13.42
C ALA A 443 23.84 -12.80 12.70
N HIS A 444 23.06 -13.73 13.30
CA HIS A 444 21.89 -14.31 12.64
C HIS A 444 20.75 -13.27 12.48
N PRO A 445 20.42 -12.79 11.24
CA PRO A 445 19.58 -11.62 11.07
C PRO A 445 18.15 -11.86 11.54
N SER A 446 17.55 -13.02 11.18
CA SER A 446 16.16 -13.32 11.53
C SER A 446 15.96 -13.45 13.05
N THR A 447 16.95 -14.00 13.79
CA THR A 447 16.93 -14.08 15.25
C THR A 447 16.99 -12.70 15.88
N HIS A 448 17.89 -11.84 15.39
CA HIS A 448 17.95 -10.45 15.84
C HIS A 448 16.65 -9.71 15.56
N PHE A 449 16.07 -9.90 14.37
CA PHE A 449 14.82 -9.24 13.99
C PHE A 449 13.67 -9.63 14.92
N LEU A 450 13.42 -10.94 15.10
CA LEU A 450 12.34 -11.43 15.94
C LEU A 450 12.52 -11.05 17.42
N LEU A 451 13.75 -11.19 17.96
CA LEU A 451 14.02 -10.78 19.34
C LEU A 451 13.83 -9.26 19.51
N GLY A 452 14.29 -8.47 18.54
CA GLY A 452 14.10 -7.02 18.54
C GLY A 452 12.63 -6.62 18.50
N GLN A 453 11.83 -7.26 17.64
CA GLN A 453 10.37 -7.06 17.58
C GLN A 453 9.71 -7.36 18.94
N ILE A 454 10.00 -8.52 19.52
CA ILE A 454 9.43 -8.93 20.82
C ILE A 454 9.78 -7.91 21.93
N LEU A 455 11.02 -7.44 21.96
CA LEU A 455 11.46 -6.46 22.97
C LEU A 455 10.78 -5.09 22.77
N LEU A 456 10.58 -4.65 21.51
CA LEU A 456 9.85 -3.41 21.23
C LEU A 456 8.37 -3.52 21.63
N GLU A 457 7.72 -4.65 21.39
CA GLU A 457 6.34 -4.93 21.84
C GLU A 457 6.23 -4.85 23.38
N LYS A 458 7.28 -5.22 24.10
CA LYS A 458 7.42 -5.08 25.56
C LYS A 458 7.83 -3.67 26.02
N ASN A 459 7.97 -2.74 25.08
CA ASN A 459 8.41 -1.37 25.36
C ASN A 459 9.90 -1.28 25.82
N GLU A 460 10.72 -2.27 25.46
CA GLU A 460 12.14 -2.32 25.79
C GLU A 460 12.99 -1.72 24.65
N LEU A 461 13.68 -0.60 24.94
CA LEU A 461 14.55 0.09 23.98
C LEU A 461 15.70 -0.78 23.42
N SER A 462 16.10 -1.84 24.16
CA SER A 462 17.11 -2.79 23.70
C SER A 462 16.74 -3.48 22.37
N GLY A 463 15.45 -3.57 22.06
CA GLY A 463 14.93 -4.11 20.81
C GLY A 463 15.46 -3.37 19.58
N ILE A 464 15.66 -2.05 19.67
CA ILE A 464 16.22 -1.23 18.57
C ILE A 464 17.59 -1.76 18.15
N GLY A 465 18.49 -2.04 19.12
CA GLY A 465 19.82 -2.55 18.83
C GLY A 465 19.82 -3.91 18.13
N HIS A 466 18.82 -4.75 18.40
CA HIS A 466 18.63 -6.02 17.72
C HIS A 466 18.11 -5.82 16.29
N ILE A 467 17.11 -4.96 16.08
CA ILE A 467 16.61 -4.65 14.73
C ILE A 467 17.72 -4.02 13.88
N GLU A 468 18.55 -3.12 14.42
CA GLU A 468 19.68 -2.50 13.71
C GLU A 468 20.69 -3.56 13.22
N LYS A 469 21.03 -4.53 14.06
CA LYS A 469 21.91 -5.63 13.66
C LYS A 469 21.31 -6.51 12.56
N ALA A 470 20.00 -6.74 12.61
CA ALA A 470 19.29 -7.47 11.55
C ALA A 470 19.36 -6.72 10.22
N MET A 471 19.09 -5.41 10.23
CA MET A 471 19.15 -4.54 9.05
C MET A 471 20.56 -4.41 8.45
N GLU A 472 21.59 -4.46 9.30
CA GLU A 472 22.99 -4.43 8.86
C GLU A 472 23.39 -5.71 8.10
N LYS A 473 22.86 -6.87 8.51
CA LYS A 473 23.22 -8.18 7.96
C LYS A 473 22.31 -8.64 6.83
N ASP A 474 21.08 -8.12 6.76
CA ASP A 474 20.11 -8.52 5.74
C ASP A 474 19.38 -7.28 5.19
N PRO A 475 19.65 -6.89 3.93
CA PRO A 475 18.94 -5.76 3.30
C PRO A 475 17.42 -5.91 3.24
N GLU A 476 16.88 -7.15 3.27
CA GLU A 476 15.43 -7.37 3.29
C GLU A 476 14.78 -6.98 4.62
N LYS A 477 15.57 -6.89 5.67
CA LYS A 477 15.11 -6.44 6.99
C LYS A 477 15.09 -4.93 7.15
N VAL A 478 15.64 -4.17 6.18
CA VAL A 478 15.75 -2.70 6.33
C VAL A 478 14.38 -2.03 6.32
N LEU A 479 13.52 -2.32 5.35
CA LEU A 479 12.18 -1.73 5.32
C LEU A 479 11.35 -2.12 6.54
N PRO A 480 11.12 -3.42 6.83
CA PRO A 480 10.31 -3.81 7.99
C PRO A 480 10.93 -3.39 9.32
N GLY A 481 12.27 -3.34 9.43
CA GLY A 481 12.96 -2.89 10.63
C GLY A 481 12.79 -1.39 10.87
N CYS A 482 12.90 -0.58 9.83
CA CYS A 482 12.61 0.84 9.90
C CYS A 482 11.15 1.12 10.28
N GLU A 483 10.19 0.35 9.73
CA GLU A 483 8.77 0.45 10.08
C GLU A 483 8.52 0.16 11.56
N LEU A 484 9.08 -0.92 12.09
CA LEU A 484 8.93 -1.29 13.50
C LEU A 484 9.48 -0.21 14.43
N ILE A 485 10.68 0.29 14.15
CA ILE A 485 11.31 1.33 14.98
C ILE A 485 10.57 2.67 14.83
N TYR A 486 10.11 3.00 13.62
CA TYR A 486 9.28 4.18 13.37
C TYR A 486 7.99 4.13 14.21
N ALA A 487 7.25 3.01 14.14
CA ALA A 487 6.03 2.83 14.92
C ALA A 487 6.29 2.96 16.42
N PHE A 488 7.34 2.32 16.92
CA PHE A 488 7.75 2.38 18.32
C PHE A 488 8.03 3.80 18.79
N PHE A 489 8.83 4.59 18.05
CA PHE A 489 9.11 5.97 18.41
C PHE A 489 7.91 6.88 18.26
N LYS A 490 7.06 6.63 17.27
CA LYS A 490 5.81 7.38 17.06
C LYS A 490 4.85 7.18 18.22
N GLU A 491 4.68 5.96 18.72
CA GLU A 491 3.87 5.67 19.90
C GLU A 491 4.38 6.34 21.19
N GLN A 492 5.69 6.55 21.28
CA GLN A 492 6.30 7.26 22.40
C GLN A 492 6.33 8.79 22.23
N GLY A 493 5.77 9.32 21.14
CA GLY A 493 5.79 10.76 20.83
C GLY A 493 7.18 11.31 20.45
N GLN A 494 8.16 10.44 20.16
CA GLN A 494 9.54 10.81 19.76
C GLN A 494 9.63 11.01 18.25
N ILE A 495 8.88 11.98 17.72
CA ILE A 495 8.66 12.17 16.28
C ILE A 495 9.96 12.36 15.49
N GLU A 496 10.94 13.10 16.00
CA GLU A 496 12.22 13.32 15.30
C GLU A 496 13.02 12.02 15.10
N LYS A 497 12.97 11.11 16.09
CA LYS A 497 13.60 9.80 15.95
C LYS A 497 12.84 8.90 14.98
N ALA A 498 11.52 8.94 15.02
CA ALA A 498 10.68 8.20 14.07
C ALA A 498 11.00 8.63 12.63
N LYS A 499 11.06 9.92 12.35
CA LYS A 499 11.39 10.46 11.02
C LYS A 499 12.75 10.03 10.49
N ALA A 500 13.75 9.85 11.35
CA ALA A 500 15.05 9.35 10.92
C ALA A 500 14.95 7.94 10.29
N TYR A 501 14.11 7.07 10.87
CA TYR A 501 13.88 5.73 10.32
C TYR A 501 12.98 5.75 9.08
N GLN A 502 12.02 6.65 9.01
CA GLN A 502 11.23 6.87 7.80
C GLN A 502 12.12 7.33 6.63
N ALA A 503 13.02 8.28 6.85
CA ALA A 503 13.96 8.73 5.84
C ALA A 503 14.90 7.60 5.37
N ARG A 504 15.34 6.75 6.30
CA ARG A 504 16.17 5.58 5.99
C ARG A 504 15.40 4.54 5.16
N ALA A 505 14.14 4.29 5.50
CA ALA A 505 13.26 3.41 4.73
C ALA A 505 13.08 3.94 3.30
N GLN A 506 12.82 5.23 3.14
CA GLN A 506 12.67 5.89 1.85
C GLN A 506 13.94 5.77 0.99
N GLN A 507 15.12 6.05 1.58
CA GLN A 507 16.40 5.90 0.88
C GLN A 507 16.62 4.45 0.42
N HIS A 508 16.34 3.49 1.29
CA HIS A 508 16.47 2.07 0.93
C HIS A 508 15.49 1.65 -0.17
N TYR A 509 14.25 2.14 -0.11
CA TYR A 509 13.25 1.90 -1.15
C TYR A 509 13.69 2.44 -2.52
N GLU A 510 14.27 3.64 -2.56
CA GLU A 510 14.84 4.22 -3.79
C GLU A 510 15.98 3.35 -4.35
N LEU A 511 16.86 2.83 -3.49
CA LEU A 511 17.90 1.87 -3.91
C LEU A 511 17.30 0.57 -4.46
N LEU A 512 16.21 0.07 -3.88
CA LEU A 512 15.50 -1.11 -4.40
C LEU A 512 14.92 -0.86 -5.78
N LEU A 513 14.34 0.32 -6.03
CA LEU A 513 13.82 0.70 -7.35
C LEU A 513 14.95 0.75 -8.40
N ILE A 514 16.09 1.34 -8.07
CA ILE A 514 17.26 1.40 -8.95
C ILE A 514 17.78 -0.03 -9.22
N ALA A 515 17.87 -0.87 -8.18
CA ALA A 515 18.26 -2.26 -8.33
C ALA A 515 17.29 -3.07 -9.19
N GLN A 516 16.00 -2.83 -9.05
CA GLN A 516 14.98 -3.45 -9.89
C GLN A 516 15.12 -3.01 -11.36
N GLN A 517 15.35 -1.73 -11.59
CA GLN A 517 15.62 -1.21 -12.92
C GLN A 517 16.89 -1.85 -13.53
N GLU A 518 18.00 -1.95 -12.78
CA GLU A 518 19.23 -2.61 -13.22
C GLU A 518 19.01 -4.08 -13.62
N ARG A 519 18.06 -4.78 -12.95
CA ARG A 519 17.73 -6.18 -13.19
C ARG A 519 16.60 -6.40 -14.20
N SER A 520 15.93 -5.34 -14.63
CA SER A 520 14.76 -5.45 -15.52
C SER A 520 15.14 -5.69 -16.99
N PHE A 521 16.40 -5.52 -17.36
CA PHE A 521 16.88 -5.72 -18.72
C PHE A 521 18.32 -6.24 -18.76
N VAL A 522 18.67 -6.82 -19.90
CA VAL A 522 20.02 -7.31 -20.20
C VAL A 522 20.48 -6.70 -21.52
N GLN A 523 21.72 -6.22 -21.56
CA GLN A 523 22.34 -5.59 -22.74
C GLN A 523 23.67 -6.27 -23.07
N GLU A 524 24.12 -6.15 -24.32
CA GLU A 524 25.45 -6.65 -24.76
C GLU A 524 26.61 -5.97 -24.01
N SER A 525 26.40 -4.74 -23.53
CA SER A 525 27.39 -3.97 -22.77
C SER A 525 27.50 -4.40 -21.29
N ASP A 526 26.61 -5.27 -20.82
CA ASP A 526 26.66 -5.76 -19.45
C ASP A 526 27.88 -6.65 -19.21
N THR A 527 28.40 -6.63 -18.00
CA THR A 527 29.48 -7.54 -17.61
C THR A 527 28.89 -8.84 -17.08
N PHE A 528 29.25 -9.96 -17.71
CA PHE A 528 28.80 -11.29 -17.30
C PHE A 528 29.93 -12.06 -16.62
N LEU A 529 29.57 -12.86 -15.62
CA LEU A 529 30.44 -13.68 -14.80
C LEU A 529 29.98 -15.14 -14.87
N PRO A 530 30.84 -16.12 -14.57
CA PRO A 530 30.41 -17.50 -14.38
C PRO A 530 29.26 -17.61 -13.37
N HIS A 531 28.38 -18.59 -13.57
CA HIS A 531 27.21 -18.77 -12.70
C HIS A 531 27.52 -19.22 -11.26
N ASP A 532 28.71 -19.78 -11.02
CA ASP A 532 29.23 -20.29 -9.73
C ASP A 532 28.30 -21.28 -9.00
N LEU A 533 27.35 -21.90 -9.70
CA LEU A 533 26.50 -22.93 -9.13
C LEU A 533 27.18 -24.31 -9.20
N PRO A 534 27.13 -25.09 -8.10
CA PRO A 534 27.66 -26.45 -8.12
C PRO A 534 26.82 -27.37 -9.02
N SER A 535 27.45 -28.39 -9.58
CA SER A 535 26.77 -29.33 -10.51
C SER A 535 25.45 -29.91 -10.00
N PRO A 536 25.28 -30.28 -8.72
CA PRO A 536 24.00 -30.76 -8.20
C PRO A 536 22.86 -29.70 -8.28
N ALA A 537 23.19 -28.41 -8.16
CA ALA A 537 22.20 -27.33 -8.26
C ALA A 537 21.73 -27.08 -9.71
N LEU A 538 22.54 -27.49 -10.71
CA LEU A 538 22.20 -27.39 -12.13
C LEU A 538 21.38 -28.58 -12.65
N GLU A 539 21.41 -29.70 -11.95
CA GLU A 539 20.77 -30.93 -12.42
C GLU A 539 19.26 -30.80 -12.66
N PRO A 540 18.47 -30.18 -11.76
CA PRO A 540 17.05 -29.94 -12.01
C PRO A 540 16.81 -29.09 -13.26
N LEU A 541 17.65 -28.10 -13.52
CA LEU A 541 17.54 -27.25 -14.70
C LEU A 541 17.91 -28.01 -15.98
N ARG A 542 18.94 -28.86 -15.95
CA ARG A 542 19.30 -29.76 -17.08
C ARG A 542 18.19 -30.74 -17.41
N GLN A 543 17.59 -31.34 -16.38
CA GLN A 543 16.45 -32.24 -16.55
C GLN A 543 15.22 -31.51 -17.10
N LEU A 544 14.96 -30.27 -16.67
CA LEU A 544 13.91 -29.46 -17.24
C LEU A 544 14.15 -29.20 -18.72
N VAL A 545 15.35 -28.71 -19.07
CA VAL A 545 15.73 -28.38 -20.46
C VAL A 545 15.65 -29.61 -21.37
N SER A 546 16.04 -30.80 -20.92
CA SER A 546 16.03 -32.04 -21.72
C SER A 546 14.63 -32.50 -22.15
N ARG A 547 13.57 -32.03 -21.46
CA ARG A 547 12.16 -32.33 -21.85
C ARG A 547 11.73 -31.54 -23.10
N TYR A 548 12.44 -30.47 -23.44
CA TYR A 548 12.10 -29.60 -24.56
C TYR A 548 12.99 -29.89 -25.78
N THR A 549 12.51 -30.76 -26.69
CA THR A 549 13.26 -31.19 -27.88
C THR A 549 13.66 -30.06 -28.84
N GLN A 550 12.96 -28.94 -28.79
CA GLN A 550 13.27 -27.72 -29.56
C GLN A 550 14.47 -26.94 -29.04
N VAL A 551 14.96 -27.21 -27.84
CA VAL A 551 16.12 -26.51 -27.27
C VAL A 551 17.40 -27.14 -27.84
N LYS A 552 18.29 -26.30 -28.36
CA LYS A 552 19.60 -26.70 -28.90
C LYS A 552 20.71 -26.57 -27.88
N GLU A 553 20.83 -25.38 -27.31
CA GLU A 553 21.90 -25.02 -26.35
C GLU A 553 21.31 -24.08 -25.28
N VAL A 554 21.82 -24.20 -24.05
CA VAL A 554 21.44 -23.29 -22.94
C VAL A 554 22.71 -22.79 -22.25
N TYR A 555 22.76 -21.49 -22.07
CA TYR A 555 23.85 -20.80 -21.39
C TYR A 555 23.34 -20.18 -20.11
N LEU A 556 24.05 -20.33 -19.01
CA LEU A 556 23.77 -19.72 -17.71
C LEU A 556 24.96 -18.92 -17.25
N VAL A 557 24.74 -17.65 -16.94
CA VAL A 557 25.75 -16.73 -16.41
C VAL A 557 25.14 -15.86 -15.31
N ARG A 558 25.99 -15.13 -14.57
CA ARG A 558 25.54 -14.04 -13.70
C ARG A 558 25.85 -12.69 -14.38
N LYS A 559 24.88 -11.78 -14.36
CA LYS A 559 25.14 -10.37 -14.64
C LYS A 559 25.75 -9.74 -13.41
N ARG A 560 26.87 -9.03 -13.57
CA ARG A 560 27.44 -8.21 -12.50
C ARG A 560 26.51 -7.03 -12.24
N VAL A 561 25.93 -6.98 -11.04
CA VAL A 561 25.04 -5.91 -10.59
C VAL A 561 25.77 -5.01 -9.61
N ILE A 562 25.44 -3.71 -9.62
CA ILE A 562 26.03 -2.69 -8.75
C ILE A 562 25.30 -2.68 -7.41
N TYR A 563 23.95 -2.75 -7.48
CA TYR A 563 23.09 -2.68 -6.30
C TYR A 563 22.74 -4.08 -5.80
N PHE A 564 22.98 -4.33 -4.52
CA PHE A 564 22.80 -5.63 -3.84
C PHE A 564 23.54 -6.77 -4.55
N PRO A 565 24.87 -6.68 -4.68
CA PRO A 565 25.69 -7.68 -5.39
C PRO A 565 25.68 -9.05 -4.70
N GLU A 566 25.32 -9.12 -3.42
CA GLU A 566 25.15 -10.35 -2.65
C GLU A 566 23.93 -11.17 -3.13
N LYS A 567 22.99 -10.56 -3.85
CA LYS A 567 21.86 -11.23 -4.47
C LYS A 567 22.19 -11.50 -5.94
N PRO A 568 22.56 -12.74 -6.30
CA PRO A 568 22.95 -13.07 -7.67
C PRO A 568 21.80 -12.84 -8.64
N PHE A 569 22.12 -12.26 -9.80
CA PHE A 569 21.21 -12.09 -10.90
C PHE A 569 21.65 -12.93 -12.09
N TYR A 570 20.90 -13.98 -12.36
CA TYR A 570 21.21 -14.95 -13.41
C TYR A 570 20.66 -14.49 -14.74
N VAL A 571 21.38 -14.83 -15.81
CA VAL A 571 20.93 -14.67 -17.20
C VAL A 571 20.97 -16.04 -17.85
N LEU A 572 19.81 -16.49 -18.31
CA LEU A 572 19.62 -17.80 -18.97
C LEU A 572 19.35 -17.58 -20.44
N GLY A 573 20.35 -17.81 -21.28
CA GLY A 573 20.26 -17.73 -22.73
C GLY A 573 19.86 -19.06 -23.35
N ILE A 574 18.74 -19.12 -24.05
CA ILE A 574 18.21 -20.33 -24.70
C ILE A 574 18.33 -20.20 -26.20
N LYS A 575 18.97 -21.16 -26.84
CA LYS A 575 19.05 -21.29 -28.29
C LYS A 575 18.15 -22.41 -28.77
N LEU A 576 17.18 -22.08 -29.65
CA LEU A 576 16.28 -23.09 -30.23
C LEU A 576 16.85 -23.67 -31.53
N ARG A 577 16.42 -24.90 -31.84
CA ARG A 577 16.67 -25.53 -33.13
C ARG A 577 15.81 -24.87 -34.19
N ARG A 578 16.41 -24.34 -35.28
CA ARG A 578 15.68 -23.88 -36.45
C ARG A 578 15.79 -24.93 -37.55
N THR A 579 14.67 -25.49 -37.98
CA THR A 579 14.56 -26.29 -39.18
C THR A 579 14.29 -25.37 -40.37
N TRP A 580 15.09 -25.45 -41.42
CA TRP A 580 15.10 -24.54 -42.57
C TRP A 580 13.79 -24.49 -43.38
N TYR A 581 12.90 -25.44 -43.20
CA TYR A 581 11.63 -25.59 -43.91
C TYR A 581 10.36 -25.34 -43.06
N LYS A 582 10.48 -25.07 -41.76
CA LYS A 582 9.35 -24.69 -40.90
C LYS A 582 9.49 -23.22 -40.50
N PHE A 583 8.66 -22.39 -41.13
CA PHE A 583 8.31 -21.07 -40.55
C PHE A 583 7.48 -21.38 -39.27
N GLN A 584 8.14 -21.54 -38.15
CA GLN A 584 7.45 -21.55 -36.86
C GLN A 584 6.92 -20.15 -36.60
N SER A 585 5.63 -20.06 -36.29
CA SER A 585 5.01 -18.76 -35.95
C SER A 585 5.63 -18.20 -34.66
N SER A 586 5.76 -16.89 -34.56
CA SER A 586 6.20 -16.21 -33.33
C SER A 586 5.39 -16.64 -32.09
N ASP A 587 4.16 -17.09 -32.32
CA ASP A 587 3.24 -17.53 -31.27
C ASP A 587 3.64 -18.86 -30.60
N SER A 588 4.23 -19.81 -31.37
CA SER A 588 4.69 -21.08 -30.78
C SER A 588 5.96 -20.91 -29.94
N ASP A 589 6.87 -20.02 -30.37
CA ASP A 589 8.08 -19.67 -29.62
C ASP A 589 7.71 -18.91 -28.33
N GLN A 590 6.70 -18.05 -28.39
CA GLN A 590 6.19 -17.33 -27.23
C GLN A 590 5.48 -18.26 -26.23
N GLN A 591 4.69 -19.21 -26.70
CA GLN A 591 4.04 -20.21 -25.81
C GLN A 591 5.09 -21.07 -25.10
N PHE A 592 6.08 -21.58 -25.84
CA PHE A 592 7.20 -22.30 -25.25
C PHE A 592 7.91 -21.44 -24.19
N PHE A 593 8.25 -20.20 -24.53
CA PHE A 593 8.97 -19.29 -23.64
C PHE A 593 8.20 -19.07 -22.32
N ASN A 594 6.92 -18.76 -22.41
CA ASN A 594 6.08 -18.52 -21.23
C ASN A 594 5.98 -19.78 -20.34
N GLN A 595 5.79 -20.96 -20.95
CA GLN A 595 5.75 -22.20 -20.20
C GLN A 595 7.10 -22.49 -19.54
N PHE A 596 8.20 -22.39 -20.29
CA PHE A 596 9.53 -22.67 -19.79
C PHE A 596 9.91 -21.74 -18.62
N VAL A 597 9.64 -20.43 -18.75
CA VAL A 597 9.91 -19.43 -17.70
C VAL A 597 9.16 -19.77 -16.39
N SER A 598 7.92 -20.27 -16.49
CA SER A 598 7.13 -20.66 -15.32
C SER A 598 7.67 -21.88 -14.57
N GLU A 599 8.47 -22.73 -15.24
CA GLU A 599 9.03 -23.97 -14.67
C GLU A 599 10.48 -23.79 -14.17
N VAL A 600 11.19 -22.73 -14.61
CA VAL A 600 12.59 -22.49 -14.23
C VAL A 600 12.70 -22.11 -12.75
N LYS A 601 13.54 -22.85 -12.02
CA LYS A 601 13.89 -22.54 -10.63
C LYS A 601 15.41 -22.36 -10.52
N LEU A 602 15.84 -21.17 -10.11
CA LEU A 602 17.23 -20.83 -9.82
C LEU A 602 17.32 -20.24 -8.40
N PRO A 603 18.47 -20.34 -7.74
CA PRO A 603 18.65 -19.84 -6.37
C PRO A 603 18.78 -18.30 -6.31
N GLY A 604 18.12 -17.58 -7.18
CA GLY A 604 18.10 -16.11 -7.28
C GLY A 604 17.26 -15.64 -8.44
N GLN A 605 17.16 -14.32 -8.60
CA GLN A 605 16.46 -13.72 -9.73
C GLN A 605 17.12 -14.13 -11.06
N ALA A 606 16.29 -14.44 -12.05
CA ALA A 606 16.76 -14.82 -13.37
C ALA A 606 16.07 -14.03 -14.47
N TYR A 607 16.84 -13.68 -15.50
CA TYR A 607 16.34 -13.13 -16.76
C TYR A 607 16.54 -14.18 -17.85
N VAL A 608 15.45 -14.62 -18.47
CA VAL A 608 15.47 -15.64 -19.53
C VAL A 608 15.40 -14.98 -20.89
N ILE A 609 16.25 -15.39 -21.82
CA ILE A 609 16.37 -14.77 -23.15
C ILE A 609 16.37 -15.85 -24.24
N LEU A 610 15.59 -15.66 -25.30
CA LEU A 610 15.71 -16.45 -26.53
C LEU A 610 16.78 -15.85 -27.44
N LEU A 611 17.91 -16.52 -27.59
CA LEU A 611 19.05 -16.05 -28.39
C LEU A 611 18.79 -16.05 -29.89
N ASN A 612 17.72 -16.73 -30.34
CA ASN A 612 17.30 -16.73 -31.75
C ASN A 612 16.40 -15.55 -32.12
N SER A 613 16.08 -14.65 -31.17
CA SER A 613 15.21 -13.50 -31.45
C SER A 613 15.89 -12.55 -32.45
N GLN A 614 15.09 -11.93 -33.35
CA GLN A 614 15.62 -10.97 -34.33
C GLN A 614 15.85 -9.57 -33.73
N GLU A 615 15.77 -9.42 -32.40
CA GLU A 615 16.02 -8.16 -31.74
C GLU A 615 17.48 -7.74 -31.92
N LYS A 616 17.68 -6.52 -32.46
CA LYS A 616 19.03 -5.97 -32.74
C LYS A 616 19.93 -5.96 -31.51
N ASN A 617 19.35 -5.90 -30.32
CA ASN A 617 20.04 -5.80 -29.03
C ASN A 617 20.70 -7.11 -28.56
N PHE A 618 20.45 -8.26 -29.22
CA PHE A 618 20.96 -9.55 -28.78
C PHE A 618 21.79 -10.31 -29.84
N LYS A 619 22.18 -9.62 -30.92
CA LYS A 619 22.92 -10.28 -32.02
C LYS A 619 24.27 -10.87 -31.57
N ASN A 620 24.97 -10.20 -30.68
CA ASN A 620 26.29 -10.61 -30.20
C ASN A 620 26.24 -11.31 -28.84
N LEU A 621 25.07 -11.28 -28.17
CA LEU A 621 24.94 -11.80 -26.82
C LEU A 621 25.25 -13.32 -26.75
N GLU A 622 24.83 -14.11 -27.74
CA GLU A 622 25.19 -15.53 -27.82
C GLU A 622 26.70 -15.72 -27.80
N GLN A 623 27.44 -14.95 -28.57
CA GLN A 623 28.90 -15.04 -28.63
C GLN A 623 29.52 -14.67 -27.27
N ILE A 624 29.07 -13.56 -26.67
CA ILE A 624 29.53 -13.12 -25.34
C ILE A 624 29.29 -14.21 -24.29
N LEU A 625 28.08 -14.80 -24.25
CA LEU A 625 27.76 -15.83 -23.27
C LEU A 625 28.58 -17.12 -23.49
N ARG A 626 28.87 -17.46 -24.74
CA ARG A 626 29.66 -18.64 -25.10
C ARG A 626 31.13 -18.53 -24.66
N GLU A 627 31.69 -17.33 -24.65
CA GLU A 627 33.09 -17.08 -24.26
C GLU A 627 33.31 -17.20 -22.74
N ILE A 628 32.24 -17.20 -21.94
CA ILE A 628 32.33 -17.33 -20.47
C ILE A 628 32.55 -18.80 -20.10
N GLN A 629 33.58 -19.06 -19.34
CA GLN A 629 33.94 -20.40 -18.88
C GLN A 629 32.79 -21.02 -18.07
N GLY A 630 32.36 -22.23 -18.45
CA GLY A 630 31.29 -22.97 -17.75
C GLY A 630 29.87 -22.47 -18.04
N ALA A 631 29.67 -21.46 -18.88
CA ALA A 631 28.34 -20.91 -19.18
C ALA A 631 27.41 -21.92 -19.89
N ALA A 632 27.95 -22.77 -20.77
CA ALA A 632 27.16 -23.79 -21.47
C ALA A 632 26.76 -24.91 -20.51
N ILE A 633 25.52 -24.90 -20.05
CA ILE A 633 24.99 -25.90 -19.09
C ILE A 633 24.28 -27.07 -19.76
N TYR A 634 23.85 -26.88 -21.02
CA TYR A 634 23.17 -27.90 -21.82
C TYR A 634 23.50 -27.73 -23.30
N LYS A 635 23.77 -28.87 -23.96
CA LYS A 635 23.92 -28.96 -25.41
C LYS A 635 23.27 -30.26 -25.87
N HIS A 636 22.35 -30.14 -26.82
CA HIS A 636 21.71 -31.34 -27.39
C HIS A 636 22.69 -32.04 -28.30
N GLU A 637 22.97 -33.29 -28.02
CA GLU A 637 23.74 -34.14 -28.89
C GLU A 637 22.84 -34.58 -30.07
N GLY A 638 23.10 -34.03 -31.26
CA GLY A 638 22.68 -34.52 -32.53
C GLY A 638 21.40 -34.21 -33.16
#